data_9126035db4748d780e38bda3bd2cf579
#
_entry.id   9126035db4748d780e38bda3bd2cf579
#
_cell.length_a   1.000
_cell.length_b   1.000
_cell.length_c   1.000
_cell.angle_alpha   90.00
_cell.angle_beta   90.00
_cell.angle_gamma   90.00
#
_symmetry.space_group_name_H-M   'P 1'
#
loop_
_entity.id
_entity.type
_entity.pdbx_description
1 polymer ?
#
loop_
_entity_poly.entity_id
_entity_poly.type
_entity_poly.pdbx_seq_one_letter_code
_entity_poly.pdbx_strand_id
1 'polypeptide(L)'
;MSLNATTGNISSSLIGGQGTYMPEFVVTDSTSTQATRDTSIAINGNNAFLANIFPSTSIFHHRVDAATTSLPVDTSPAAPMYSAYLPATVKPFFGNNSNAPFPNGIPAIEVPYNQTEVSVTTTLYQSYFTSGPIPANAPVEGTSNSTGDRHVLVYLEAGGGSDPALYEMWQGIYESGPWTDSSNALWPDVSSNALTTQGQGTSDAAGLPVGPLLANADEVIGAGTPNSPRGTIQHPIRFTLNHMLNYWVWPATETAGMGSCTATGGGSIPVESEISQSSPPASCSMSGPAGEIYRLKASVATPSCASTSPQAAIIITAFRNYGIILADNGDSGGLIGTPDARWNDSDLACLTSLILSDFEPVNVSSLMVSNDSGATSH
;
A
#
# COMPACT_ATOMS: atom_id res chain seq x y z
N MET A 1 11.93 -2.75 26.30
CA MET A 1 12.93 -3.84 26.19
C MET A 1 13.38 -4.20 27.59
N SER A 2 13.37 -5.46 27.99
CA SER A 2 13.88 -5.89 29.29
C SER A 2 14.86 -7.04 29.09
N LEU A 3 15.99 -7.00 29.82
CA LEU A 3 16.99 -8.05 29.84
C LEU A 3 16.75 -8.94 31.09
N ASN A 4 16.58 -10.24 30.88
CA ASN A 4 16.63 -11.20 31.97
C ASN A 4 18.08 -11.46 32.32
N ALA A 5 18.53 -10.92 33.44
CA ALA A 5 19.93 -10.99 33.86
C ALA A 5 20.40 -12.43 34.17
N THR A 6 19.49 -13.38 34.44
CA THR A 6 19.83 -14.78 34.74
C THR A 6 20.00 -15.62 33.48
N THR A 7 19.18 -15.36 32.44
CA THR A 7 19.19 -16.17 31.23
C THR A 7 19.87 -15.47 30.05
N GLY A 8 20.18 -14.18 30.15
CA GLY A 8 20.66 -13.34 29.05
C GLY A 8 19.61 -13.06 27.97
N ASN A 9 18.36 -13.49 28.17
CA ASN A 9 17.30 -13.26 27.19
C ASN A 9 16.82 -11.82 27.22
N ILE A 10 16.75 -11.21 26.07
CA ILE A 10 16.11 -9.91 25.86
C ILE A 10 14.67 -10.17 25.47
N SER A 11 13.73 -9.68 26.26
CA SER A 11 12.31 -9.67 25.91
C SER A 11 11.84 -8.24 25.70
N SER A 12 11.00 -8.06 24.72
CA SER A 12 10.43 -6.77 24.39
C SER A 12 9.02 -6.99 23.84
N SER A 13 8.08 -6.25 24.37
CA SER A 13 6.88 -5.91 23.61
C SER A 13 7.27 -4.72 22.72
N LEU A 14 8.00 -4.98 21.66
CA LEU A 14 8.35 -3.94 20.71
C LEU A 14 7.16 -3.69 19.82
N ILE A 15 6.50 -2.60 20.13
CA ILE A 15 5.73 -1.83 19.19
C ILE A 15 6.76 -0.93 18.51
N GLY A 16 7.41 -1.43 17.48
CA GLY A 16 8.41 -0.68 16.74
C GLY A 16 8.31 -1.04 15.28
N GLY A 17 8.38 -0.03 14.41
CA GLY A 17 8.44 -0.24 12.97
C GLY A 17 9.57 -1.20 12.57
N GLN A 18 9.47 -1.74 11.37
CA GLN A 18 10.53 -2.55 10.77
C GLN A 18 11.81 -1.73 10.65
N GLY A 19 12.93 -2.37 10.80
CA GLY A 19 14.21 -1.74 10.56
C GLY A 19 15.38 -2.48 11.20
N THR A 20 16.57 -2.07 10.84
CA THR A 20 17.77 -2.48 11.57
C THR A 20 18.06 -1.40 12.60
N TYR A 21 17.99 -1.78 13.86
CA TYR A 21 18.31 -0.91 14.97
C TYR A 21 19.73 -1.23 15.44
N MET A 22 20.47 -0.19 15.82
CA MET A 22 21.82 -0.29 16.38
C MET A 22 21.76 0.13 17.87
N PRO A 23 21.12 -0.68 18.75
CA PRO A 23 21.08 -0.34 20.15
C PRO A 23 22.45 -0.49 20.77
N GLU A 24 22.85 0.49 21.54
CA GLU A 24 24.00 0.39 22.45
C GLU A 24 23.55 -0.35 23.69
N PHE A 25 24.19 -1.48 23.98
CA PHE A 25 24.02 -2.19 25.25
C PHE A 25 25.09 -1.76 26.22
N VAL A 26 24.69 -1.12 27.30
CA VAL A 26 25.57 -0.77 28.40
C VAL A 26 25.33 -1.74 29.57
N VAL A 27 26.31 -2.54 29.88
CA VAL A 27 26.29 -3.40 31.09
C VAL A 27 27.13 -2.73 32.13
N THR A 28 26.53 -2.44 33.27
CA THR A 28 27.23 -1.87 34.43
C THR A 28 27.36 -2.94 35.51
N ASP A 29 28.57 -3.23 35.96
CA ASP A 29 28.82 -4.16 37.06
C ASP A 29 28.56 -3.52 38.43
N SER A 30 28.73 -4.30 39.51
CA SER A 30 28.52 -3.83 40.88
C SER A 30 29.55 -2.80 41.34
N THR A 31 30.60 -2.56 40.57
CA THR A 31 31.65 -1.55 40.84
C THR A 31 31.46 -0.29 39.99
N SER A 32 30.32 -0.17 39.26
CA SER A 32 30.03 0.91 38.34
C SER A 32 30.94 0.95 37.08
N THR A 33 31.64 -0.14 36.80
CA THR A 33 32.38 -0.29 35.56
C THR A 33 31.41 -0.64 34.44
N GLN A 34 31.47 0.11 33.33
CA GLN A 34 30.59 -0.07 32.19
C GLN A 34 31.32 -0.75 31.04
N ALA A 35 30.69 -1.72 30.42
CA ALA A 35 31.07 -2.27 29.13
C ALA A 35 29.96 -1.98 28.13
N THR A 36 30.33 -1.39 27.00
CA THR A 36 29.41 -1.06 25.90
C THR A 36 29.62 -2.02 24.73
N ARG A 37 28.55 -2.45 24.12
CA ARG A 37 28.60 -3.21 22.89
C ARG A 37 27.47 -2.77 21.97
N ASP A 38 27.87 -2.27 20.80
CA ASP A 38 26.95 -2.05 19.71
C ASP A 38 26.61 -3.39 19.07
N THR A 39 25.33 -3.62 18.83
CA THR A 39 24.86 -4.78 18.08
C THR A 39 23.72 -4.35 17.17
N SER A 40 23.61 -4.98 16.01
CA SER A 40 22.45 -4.78 15.14
C SER A 40 21.35 -5.77 15.52
N ILE A 41 20.16 -5.26 15.72
CA ILE A 41 18.95 -6.08 15.86
C ILE A 41 18.08 -5.78 14.63
N ALA A 42 17.93 -6.76 13.77
CA ALA A 42 16.94 -6.69 12.72
C ALA A 42 15.56 -7.03 13.31
N ILE A 43 14.65 -6.08 13.28
CA ILE A 43 13.26 -6.32 13.64
C ILE A 43 12.53 -6.50 12.33
N ASN A 44 12.18 -7.75 12.04
CA ASN A 44 11.22 -8.05 10.98
C ASN A 44 9.85 -7.65 11.53
N GLY A 45 9.22 -6.67 10.91
CA GLY A 45 7.88 -6.26 11.31
C GLY A 45 6.90 -7.39 11.04
N ASN A 46 5.87 -7.48 11.86
CA ASN A 46 4.70 -8.26 11.53
C ASN A 46 3.74 -7.34 10.78
N ASN A 47 3.63 -7.50 9.47
CA ASN A 47 2.68 -6.78 8.62
C ASN A 47 1.45 -7.63 8.26
N ALA A 48 1.29 -8.78 8.91
CA ALA A 48 0.15 -9.66 8.66
C ALA A 48 -1.21 -8.97 8.91
N PHE A 49 -1.24 -7.96 9.77
CA PHE A 49 -2.44 -7.16 10.03
C PHE A 49 -2.94 -6.45 8.76
N LEU A 50 -2.04 -6.01 7.86
CA LEU A 50 -2.40 -5.29 6.63
C LEU A 50 -3.30 -6.13 5.71
N ALA A 51 -3.10 -7.44 5.69
CA ALA A 51 -3.81 -8.36 4.82
C ALA A 51 -5.32 -8.47 5.08
N ASN A 52 -5.77 -8.08 6.28
CA ASN A 52 -7.15 -8.30 6.73
C ASN A 52 -7.76 -7.05 7.36
N ILE A 53 -7.30 -5.86 6.98
CA ILE A 53 -7.82 -4.60 7.51
C ILE A 53 -9.31 -4.44 7.15
N PHE A 54 -9.68 -4.65 5.89
CA PHE A 54 -11.07 -4.57 5.45
C PHE A 54 -11.77 -5.94 5.50
N PRO A 55 -13.12 -5.98 5.59
CA PRO A 55 -13.88 -7.21 5.53
C PRO A 55 -13.71 -7.96 4.20
N SER A 56 -13.92 -9.26 4.20
CA SER A 56 -13.89 -10.10 2.98
C SER A 56 -14.92 -9.71 1.91
N THR A 57 -15.91 -8.88 2.27
CA THR A 57 -16.90 -8.31 1.35
C THR A 57 -16.42 -7.02 0.68
N SER A 58 -15.21 -6.57 0.99
CA SER A 58 -14.61 -5.39 0.34
C SER A 58 -14.17 -5.71 -1.08
N ILE A 59 -14.26 -4.72 -1.98
CA ILE A 59 -13.64 -4.76 -3.30
C ILE A 59 -12.15 -5.08 -3.23
N PHE A 60 -11.49 -4.68 -2.15
CA PHE A 60 -10.07 -4.97 -1.92
C PHE A 60 -9.78 -6.46 -1.68
N HIS A 61 -10.82 -7.29 -1.44
CA HIS A 61 -10.70 -8.75 -1.35
C HIS A 61 -11.45 -9.48 -2.45
N HIS A 62 -12.05 -8.73 -3.39
CA HIS A 62 -12.84 -9.35 -4.46
C HIS A 62 -11.93 -9.86 -5.58
N ARG A 63 -12.15 -11.11 -5.99
CA ARG A 63 -11.41 -11.67 -7.13
C ARG A 63 -11.85 -11.04 -8.42
N VAL A 64 -10.90 -10.82 -9.32
CA VAL A 64 -11.14 -10.23 -10.65
C VAL A 64 -10.74 -11.16 -11.81
N ASP A 65 -10.33 -12.39 -11.51
CA ASP A 65 -9.88 -13.33 -12.53
C ASP A 65 -11.00 -13.76 -13.48
N ALA A 66 -10.71 -13.73 -14.77
CA ALA A 66 -11.70 -14.03 -15.82
C ALA A 66 -12.31 -15.44 -15.73
N ALA A 67 -11.63 -16.37 -15.06
CA ALA A 67 -12.07 -17.76 -14.97
C ALA A 67 -13.19 -17.98 -13.96
N THR A 68 -13.26 -17.17 -12.88
CA THR A 68 -14.19 -17.43 -11.76
C THR A 68 -15.23 -16.33 -11.57
N THR A 69 -14.96 -15.09 -11.98
CA THR A 69 -15.83 -13.95 -11.62
C THR A 69 -16.72 -13.45 -12.77
N SER A 70 -16.45 -13.84 -13.99
CA SER A 70 -17.16 -13.34 -15.18
C SER A 70 -17.09 -11.82 -15.37
N LEU A 71 -16.24 -11.10 -14.63
CA LEU A 71 -16.09 -9.66 -14.78
C LEU A 71 -15.49 -9.35 -16.16
N PRO A 72 -16.15 -8.47 -16.95
CA PRO A 72 -15.68 -8.16 -18.29
C PRO A 72 -14.44 -7.27 -18.26
N VAL A 73 -13.72 -7.26 -19.38
CA VAL A 73 -12.72 -6.21 -19.65
C VAL A 73 -13.42 -4.87 -19.69
N ASP A 74 -12.85 -3.85 -19.03
CA ASP A 74 -13.36 -2.49 -19.20
C ASP A 74 -12.97 -1.97 -20.58
N THR A 75 -13.96 -1.65 -21.39
CA THR A 75 -13.82 -1.12 -22.76
C THR A 75 -14.06 0.37 -22.85
N SER A 76 -14.21 1.05 -21.70
CA SER A 76 -14.36 2.50 -21.69
C SER A 76 -13.10 3.17 -22.25
N PRO A 77 -13.21 4.34 -22.91
CA PRO A 77 -12.04 5.05 -23.45
C PRO A 77 -11.02 5.47 -22.40
N ALA A 78 -11.41 5.57 -21.13
CA ALA A 78 -10.56 5.96 -20.04
C ALA A 78 -9.73 4.80 -19.45
N ALA A 79 -10.30 3.59 -19.46
CA ALA A 79 -9.74 2.43 -18.75
C ALA A 79 -8.35 1.96 -19.25
N PRO A 80 -8.03 1.95 -20.56
CA PRO A 80 -6.73 1.50 -21.02
C PRO A 80 -5.61 2.42 -20.55
N MET A 81 -4.51 1.83 -20.12
CA MET A 81 -3.27 2.59 -19.86
C MET A 81 -2.79 3.27 -21.15
N TYR A 82 -2.16 4.44 -20.99
CA TYR A 82 -1.60 5.17 -22.13
C TYR A 82 -0.57 4.31 -22.88
N SER A 83 -0.67 4.30 -24.20
CA SER A 83 0.14 3.42 -25.07
C SER A 83 1.66 3.55 -24.87
N ALA A 84 2.15 4.75 -24.52
CA ALA A 84 3.56 4.98 -24.25
C ALA A 84 4.07 4.29 -22.97
N TYR A 85 3.17 3.93 -22.03
CA TYR A 85 3.55 3.25 -20.79
C TYR A 85 3.48 1.71 -20.93
N LEU A 86 2.77 1.19 -21.91
CA LEU A 86 2.57 -0.25 -22.10
C LEU A 86 3.86 -1.09 -22.17
N PRO A 87 4.99 -0.58 -22.73
CA PRO A 87 6.26 -1.31 -22.72
C PRO A 87 6.98 -1.31 -21.36
N ALA A 88 6.51 -0.52 -20.39
CA ALA A 88 7.17 -0.46 -19.09
C ALA A 88 7.08 -1.81 -18.37
N THR A 89 8.19 -2.24 -17.78
CA THR A 89 8.25 -3.46 -16.98
C THR A 89 7.60 -3.25 -15.61
N VAL A 90 7.06 -4.32 -15.05
CA VAL A 90 6.64 -4.36 -13.65
C VAL A 90 7.86 -4.34 -12.76
N LYS A 91 7.94 -3.38 -11.84
CA LYS A 91 9.11 -3.13 -10.97
C LYS A 91 8.69 -3.17 -9.50
N PRO A 92 9.23 -4.05 -8.67
CA PRO A 92 8.98 -3.99 -7.24
C PRO A 92 9.74 -2.79 -6.62
N PHE A 93 9.00 -1.87 -5.97
CA PHE A 93 9.55 -0.79 -5.15
C PHE A 93 9.48 -1.16 -3.67
N PHE A 94 9.84 -2.38 -3.38
CA PHE A 94 10.01 -2.97 -2.06
C PHE A 94 11.06 -4.09 -2.15
N GLY A 95 11.60 -4.49 -1.01
CA GLY A 95 12.64 -5.52 -1.01
C GLY A 95 13.27 -5.69 0.37
N ASN A 96 14.39 -6.39 0.43
CA ASN A 96 15.11 -6.67 1.67
C ASN A 96 15.97 -5.49 2.17
N ASN A 97 16.10 -4.43 1.38
CA ASN A 97 16.84 -3.19 1.70
C ASN A 97 18.33 -3.36 2.06
N SER A 98 18.92 -4.53 1.77
CA SER A 98 20.31 -4.83 2.15
C SER A 98 21.35 -3.94 1.47
N ASN A 99 21.02 -3.28 0.34
CA ASN A 99 21.92 -2.50 -0.47
C ASN A 99 21.45 -1.06 -0.77
N ALA A 100 20.30 -0.65 -0.24
CA ALA A 100 19.76 0.67 -0.51
C ALA A 100 20.15 1.67 0.59
N PRO A 101 20.45 2.93 0.25
CA PRO A 101 20.65 3.99 1.25
C PRO A 101 19.36 4.32 2.01
N PHE A 102 18.21 3.98 1.44
CA PHE A 102 16.89 4.14 2.05
C PHE A 102 16.08 2.85 1.86
N PRO A 103 15.23 2.48 2.84
CA PRO A 103 14.31 1.38 2.68
C PRO A 103 13.38 1.60 1.48
N ASN A 104 13.34 0.63 0.55
CA ASN A 104 12.37 0.64 -0.53
C ASN A 104 11.05 0.07 -0.03
N GLY A 105 9.96 0.81 -0.20
CA GLY A 105 8.62 0.43 0.23
C GLY A 105 8.09 1.31 1.36
N ILE A 106 6.79 1.19 1.61
CA ILE A 106 6.08 1.97 2.61
C ILE A 106 5.91 1.14 3.88
N PRO A 107 6.52 1.54 5.00
CA PRO A 107 6.39 0.81 6.25
C PRO A 107 5.06 1.12 6.93
N ALA A 108 4.56 0.19 7.74
CA ALA A 108 3.38 0.37 8.56
C ALA A 108 3.63 -0.09 10.01
N ILE A 109 2.80 0.38 10.93
CA ILE A 109 2.84 -0.02 12.33
C ILE A 109 1.42 -0.30 12.84
N GLU A 110 1.28 -1.36 13.62
CA GLU A 110 0.10 -1.66 14.41
C GLU A 110 0.29 -1.13 15.83
N VAL A 111 -0.73 -0.48 16.38
CA VAL A 111 -0.72 0.07 17.73
C VAL A 111 -1.97 -0.41 18.50
N PRO A 112 -1.85 -0.61 19.83
CA PRO A 112 -2.98 -1.05 20.64
C PRO A 112 -4.07 0.04 20.72
N TYR A 113 -5.32 -0.36 20.94
CA TYR A 113 -6.48 0.53 21.02
C TYR A 113 -6.33 1.69 22.03
N ASN A 114 -5.48 1.54 23.02
CA ASN A 114 -5.20 2.55 24.04
C ASN A 114 -3.90 3.32 23.80
N GLN A 115 -3.37 3.29 22.59
CA GLN A 115 -2.22 4.12 22.20
C GLN A 115 -2.56 5.60 22.45
N THR A 116 -1.64 6.31 23.10
CA THR A 116 -1.83 7.75 23.35
C THR A 116 -1.90 8.53 22.05
N GLU A 117 -2.95 9.35 21.94
CA GLU A 117 -3.07 10.27 20.81
C GLU A 117 -2.07 11.41 20.93
N VAL A 118 -1.58 11.86 19.80
CA VAL A 118 -0.72 13.04 19.65
C VAL A 118 -1.33 14.00 18.63
N SER A 119 -1.06 15.28 18.78
CA SER A 119 -1.52 16.29 17.83
C SER A 119 -0.82 16.12 16.48
N VAL A 120 -1.57 16.37 15.41
CA VAL A 120 -1.11 16.40 14.02
C VAL A 120 -1.50 17.75 13.42
N THR A 121 -0.57 18.38 12.71
CA THR A 121 -0.81 19.64 11.99
C THR A 121 -0.63 19.43 10.50
N THR A 122 -1.71 19.52 9.75
CA THR A 122 -1.70 19.43 8.28
C THR A 122 -1.37 20.80 7.69
N THR A 123 -0.45 20.82 6.72
CA THR A 123 0.17 22.08 6.26
C THR A 123 -0.23 22.48 4.85
N LEU A 124 -0.74 21.57 4.02
CA LEU A 124 -0.90 21.85 2.59
C LEU A 124 -2.31 21.53 2.05
N TYR A 125 -2.80 20.31 2.28
CA TYR A 125 -4.07 19.85 1.72
C TYR A 125 -5.10 19.55 2.81
N GLN A 126 -6.03 18.65 2.54
CA GLN A 126 -7.11 18.31 3.46
C GLN A 126 -6.61 17.48 4.64
N SER A 127 -7.33 17.56 5.74
CA SER A 127 -7.07 16.83 6.97
C SER A 127 -8.33 16.10 7.43
N TYR A 128 -8.23 14.81 7.59
CA TYR A 128 -9.29 13.98 8.20
C TYR A 128 -9.16 13.90 9.72
N PHE A 129 -7.96 14.18 10.26
CA PHE A 129 -7.72 14.16 11.69
C PHE A 129 -6.65 15.18 12.09
N THR A 130 -6.81 15.75 13.28
CA THR A 130 -5.86 16.71 13.91
C THR A 130 -5.22 16.13 15.16
N SER A 131 -5.59 14.92 15.55
CA SER A 131 -4.91 14.07 16.53
C SER A 131 -5.05 12.61 16.13
N GLY A 132 -4.11 11.78 16.51
CA GLY A 132 -4.14 10.36 16.21
C GLY A 132 -3.18 9.55 17.08
N PRO A 133 -3.37 8.22 17.13
CA PRO A 133 -2.57 7.30 17.94
C PRO A 133 -1.20 7.00 17.30
N ILE A 134 -0.46 8.05 16.95
CA ILE A 134 0.76 7.96 16.17
C ILE A 134 1.98 8.03 17.09
N PRO A 135 2.73 6.93 17.32
CA PRO A 135 3.91 6.96 18.15
C PRO A 135 5.00 7.88 17.58
N ALA A 136 5.80 8.49 18.47
CA ALA A 136 6.93 9.33 18.07
C ALA A 136 7.96 8.59 17.18
N ASN A 137 8.03 7.28 17.32
CA ASN A 137 8.90 6.39 16.55
C ASN A 137 8.16 5.61 15.46
N ALA A 138 6.99 6.07 15.03
CA ALA A 138 6.31 5.48 13.89
C ALA A 138 7.27 5.48 12.67
N PRO A 139 7.32 4.38 11.92
CA PRO A 139 8.20 4.31 10.77
C PRO A 139 7.71 5.26 9.68
N VAL A 140 8.67 5.90 9.02
CA VAL A 140 8.41 6.83 7.90
C VAL A 140 9.02 6.25 6.64
N GLU A 141 8.31 6.30 5.54
CA GLU A 141 8.81 5.90 4.24
C GLU A 141 10.09 6.64 3.88
N GLY A 142 11.07 5.90 3.37
CA GLY A 142 12.41 6.43 3.08
C GLY A 142 13.20 6.72 4.34
N THR A 143 12.97 7.77 4.99
CA THR A 143 13.40 8.18 6.36
C THR A 143 12.73 9.52 6.68
N SER A 144 12.72 9.92 7.94
CA SER A 144 12.21 11.24 8.36
C SER A 144 12.89 12.44 7.67
N ASN A 145 14.07 12.24 7.08
CA ASN A 145 14.85 13.27 6.38
C ASN A 145 14.84 13.10 4.85
N SER A 146 14.06 12.15 4.32
CA SER A 146 13.95 11.96 2.87
C SER A 146 13.19 13.11 2.21
N THR A 147 13.45 13.33 0.93
CA THR A 147 12.67 14.26 0.08
C THR A 147 11.50 13.55 -0.62
N GLY A 148 11.27 12.26 -0.32
CA GLY A 148 10.20 11.44 -0.89
C GLY A 148 8.85 11.68 -0.23
N ASP A 149 7.92 10.77 -0.46
CA ASP A 149 6.54 10.89 -0.02
C ASP A 149 6.36 10.77 1.49
N ARG A 150 7.29 10.11 2.17
CA ARG A 150 7.31 10.01 3.64
C ARG A 150 5.96 9.60 4.23
N HIS A 151 5.35 8.57 3.67
CA HIS A 151 4.13 8.01 4.23
C HIS A 151 4.35 7.49 5.66
N VAL A 152 3.36 7.70 6.50
CA VAL A 152 3.27 7.13 7.85
C VAL A 152 1.93 6.43 7.97
N LEU A 153 1.97 5.11 8.15
CA LEU A 153 0.78 4.27 8.19
C LEU A 153 0.64 3.64 9.58
N VAL A 154 -0.48 3.94 10.25
CA VAL A 154 -0.77 3.44 11.60
C VAL A 154 -2.12 2.75 11.61
N TYR A 155 -2.12 1.47 11.95
CA TYR A 155 -3.33 0.71 12.23
C TYR A 155 -3.58 0.66 13.73
N LEU A 156 -4.75 1.12 14.15
CA LEU A 156 -5.21 1.05 15.54
C LEU A 156 -6.05 -0.20 15.73
N GLU A 157 -5.62 -1.08 16.64
CA GLU A 157 -6.38 -2.28 17.00
C GLU A 157 -7.75 -1.95 17.58
N ALA A 158 -8.72 -2.83 17.35
CA ALA A 158 -10.00 -2.76 18.05
C ALA A 158 -9.83 -3.01 19.55
N GLY A 159 -10.58 -2.30 20.37
CA GLY A 159 -10.56 -2.53 21.81
C GLY A 159 -11.25 -1.44 22.60
N GLY A 160 -11.55 -1.70 23.88
CA GLY A 160 -12.15 -0.71 24.76
C GLY A 160 -13.54 -0.22 24.31
N GLY A 161 -14.17 -0.87 23.33
CA GLY A 161 -15.44 -0.46 22.74
C GLY A 161 -15.28 0.43 21.50
N SER A 162 -14.04 0.59 20.99
CA SER A 162 -13.74 1.28 19.73
C SER A 162 -13.47 0.27 18.61
N ASP A 163 -13.88 0.64 17.41
CA ASP A 163 -13.60 -0.10 16.19
C ASP A 163 -12.14 0.05 15.76
N PRO A 164 -11.59 -0.86 14.95
CA PRO A 164 -10.25 -0.72 14.42
C PRO A 164 -10.21 0.38 13.37
N ALA A 165 -9.13 1.15 13.36
CA ALA A 165 -8.99 2.31 12.48
C ALA A 165 -7.64 2.34 11.76
N LEU A 166 -7.63 2.96 10.59
CA LEU A 166 -6.43 3.19 9.79
C LEU A 166 -6.17 4.70 9.67
N TYR A 167 -5.00 5.13 10.11
CA TYR A 167 -4.49 6.50 10.01
C TYR A 167 -3.34 6.53 9.03
N GLU A 168 -3.41 7.36 8.02
CA GLU A 168 -2.36 7.50 7.02
C GLU A 168 -2.01 8.97 6.81
N MET A 169 -0.72 9.28 6.74
CA MET A 169 -0.20 10.62 6.48
C MET A 169 0.72 10.60 5.26
N TRP A 170 0.65 11.64 4.45
CA TRP A 170 1.59 11.95 3.39
C TRP A 170 2.51 13.10 3.83
N GLN A 171 3.82 12.95 3.58
CA GLN A 171 4.88 13.84 4.03
C GLN A 171 4.94 14.01 5.55
N GLY A 172 4.75 12.91 6.27
CA GLY A 172 4.82 12.90 7.72
C GLY A 172 6.20 13.29 8.26
N ILE A 173 6.24 14.18 9.24
CA ILE A 173 7.47 14.64 9.92
C ILE A 173 7.22 14.67 11.44
N TYR A 174 8.17 14.09 12.18
CA TYR A 174 8.26 14.20 13.63
C TYR A 174 9.65 14.69 14.03
N GLU A 175 9.75 15.88 14.59
CA GLU A 175 11.03 16.43 15.03
C GLU A 175 11.26 16.36 16.54
N SER A 176 10.28 16.69 17.35
CA SER A 176 10.33 16.62 18.84
C SER A 176 9.03 17.13 19.49
N GLY A 177 7.95 17.18 18.76
CA GLY A 177 6.67 17.76 19.19
C GLY A 177 5.49 17.06 18.52
N PRO A 178 4.47 17.78 18.11
CA PRO A 178 3.39 17.22 17.31
C PRO A 178 3.92 16.75 15.94
N TRP A 179 3.27 15.76 15.37
CA TRP A 179 3.48 15.40 13.97
C TRP A 179 3.02 16.53 13.06
N THR A 180 3.69 16.68 11.93
CA THR A 180 3.21 17.51 10.82
C THR A 180 3.11 16.65 9.57
N ASP A 181 2.14 16.95 8.70
CA ASP A 181 1.97 16.33 7.40
C ASP A 181 1.54 17.35 6.35
N SER A 182 1.48 16.93 5.09
CA SER A 182 0.93 17.73 4.02
C SER A 182 -0.53 17.40 3.74
N SER A 183 -0.94 16.15 3.97
CA SER A 183 -2.31 15.69 3.98
C SER A 183 -2.41 14.37 4.75
N ASN A 184 -3.62 14.03 5.17
CA ASN A 184 -3.86 12.77 5.86
C ASN A 184 -5.23 12.18 5.53
N ALA A 185 -5.40 10.89 5.82
CA ALA A 185 -6.62 10.14 5.65
C ALA A 185 -6.92 9.29 6.89
N LEU A 186 -8.20 9.10 7.16
CA LEU A 186 -8.69 8.29 8.28
C LEU A 186 -9.82 7.38 7.82
N TRP A 187 -9.67 6.11 8.10
CA TRP A 187 -10.76 5.13 8.10
C TRP A 187 -11.08 4.79 9.56
N PRO A 188 -12.09 5.44 10.16
CA PRO A 188 -12.36 5.34 11.61
C PRO A 188 -12.95 4.00 12.02
N ASP A 189 -13.47 3.25 11.07
CA ASP A 189 -13.99 1.90 11.22
C ASP A 189 -13.75 1.12 9.92
N VAL A 190 -12.62 0.45 9.86
CA VAL A 190 -12.26 -0.35 8.66
C VAL A 190 -13.15 -1.59 8.49
N SER A 191 -13.92 -1.98 9.51
CA SER A 191 -14.88 -3.08 9.40
C SER A 191 -16.16 -2.71 8.64
N SER A 192 -16.39 -1.42 8.43
CA SER A 192 -17.60 -0.89 7.77
C SER A 192 -17.52 -0.87 6.23
N ASN A 193 -16.37 -1.10 5.64
CA ASN A 193 -16.08 -0.85 4.22
C ASN A 193 -16.25 0.63 3.78
N ALA A 194 -16.34 1.58 4.68
CA ALA A 194 -16.45 2.99 4.30
C ALA A 194 -15.19 3.45 3.54
N LEU A 195 -15.39 4.20 2.47
CA LEU A 195 -14.33 4.90 1.76
C LEU A 195 -14.20 6.33 2.29
N THR A 196 -13.13 7.02 1.91
CA THR A 196 -12.95 8.45 2.20
C THR A 196 -13.95 9.31 1.42
N THR A 197 -14.08 10.58 1.80
CA THR A 197 -15.02 11.50 1.15
C THR A 197 -14.60 11.77 -0.29
N GLN A 198 -15.53 11.65 -1.22
CA GLN A 198 -15.30 11.88 -2.65
C GLN A 198 -14.76 13.29 -2.92
N GLY A 199 -13.67 13.39 -3.69
CA GLY A 199 -13.04 14.65 -4.08
C GLY A 199 -12.34 15.42 -2.95
N GLN A 200 -12.22 14.83 -1.78
CA GLN A 200 -11.47 15.41 -0.67
C GLN A 200 -10.08 14.79 -0.62
N GLY A 201 -9.02 15.59 -0.74
CA GLY A 201 -7.64 15.11 -0.72
C GLY A 201 -7.32 14.23 0.48
N THR A 202 -6.52 13.19 0.26
CA THR A 202 -6.13 12.19 1.27
C THR A 202 -4.60 12.06 1.38
N SER A 203 -4.11 10.97 1.95
CA SER A 203 -2.69 10.59 1.97
C SER A 203 -2.22 9.90 0.69
N ASP A 204 -3.14 9.58 -0.23
CA ASP A 204 -2.92 8.83 -1.46
C ASP A 204 -3.45 9.62 -2.66
N ALA A 205 -2.77 9.51 -3.81
CA ALA A 205 -3.15 10.24 -5.02
C ALA A 205 -4.48 9.78 -5.65
N ALA A 206 -5.02 8.65 -5.24
CA ALA A 206 -6.30 8.09 -5.69
C ALA A 206 -7.37 8.07 -4.58
N GLY A 207 -7.04 8.52 -3.37
CA GLY A 207 -7.94 8.39 -2.22
C GLY A 207 -8.14 6.95 -1.74
N LEU A 208 -7.26 6.05 -2.15
CA LEU A 208 -7.28 4.65 -1.74
C LEU A 208 -6.53 4.46 -0.41
N PRO A 209 -6.88 3.46 0.40
CA PRO A 209 -6.05 3.10 1.55
C PRO A 209 -4.71 2.54 1.07
N VAL A 210 -3.62 3.12 1.54
CA VAL A 210 -2.26 2.71 1.12
C VAL A 210 -1.92 1.34 1.72
N GLY A 211 -2.02 1.20 3.05
CA GLY A 211 -1.57 0.02 3.78
C GLY A 211 -2.13 -1.32 3.26
N PRO A 212 -3.47 -1.45 3.13
CA PRO A 212 -4.12 -2.70 2.68
C PRO A 212 -3.80 -3.12 1.25
N LEU A 213 -3.21 -2.25 0.45
CA LEU A 213 -2.88 -2.51 -0.96
C LEU A 213 -1.38 -2.74 -1.20
N LEU A 214 -0.58 -2.74 -0.13
CA LEU A 214 0.85 -3.01 -0.19
C LEU A 214 1.12 -4.51 -0.27
N ALA A 215 1.96 -4.94 -1.22
CA ALA A 215 2.52 -6.29 -1.14
C ALA A 215 3.33 -6.44 0.16
N ASN A 216 3.07 -7.44 0.97
CA ASN A 216 3.82 -7.67 2.19
C ASN A 216 4.38 -9.08 2.30
N ALA A 217 5.52 -9.20 2.99
CA ALA A 217 6.25 -10.45 3.08
C ALA A 217 5.51 -11.51 3.92
N ASP A 218 4.68 -11.09 4.89
CA ASP A 218 3.92 -12.03 5.73
C ASP A 218 2.87 -12.77 4.91
N GLU A 219 2.20 -12.09 3.98
CA GLU A 219 1.24 -12.71 3.07
C GLU A 219 1.92 -13.69 2.12
N VAL A 220 3.07 -13.30 1.56
CA VAL A 220 3.79 -14.15 0.61
C VAL A 220 4.40 -15.37 1.30
N ILE A 221 5.00 -15.18 2.46
CA ILE A 221 5.65 -16.26 3.20
C ILE A 221 4.60 -17.17 3.85
N GLY A 222 3.56 -16.61 4.46
CA GLY A 222 2.51 -17.35 5.16
C GLY A 222 3.10 -18.34 6.16
N ALA A 223 2.63 -19.58 6.12
CA ALA A 223 3.14 -20.68 6.95
C ALA A 223 4.46 -21.30 6.43
N GLY A 224 5.08 -20.70 5.42
CA GLY A 224 6.33 -21.18 4.81
C GLY A 224 7.58 -20.55 5.40
N THR A 225 8.59 -20.44 4.54
CA THR A 225 9.85 -19.73 4.81
C THR A 225 10.15 -18.79 3.65
N PRO A 226 11.06 -17.82 3.78
CA PRO A 226 11.44 -16.95 2.66
C PRO A 226 11.86 -17.70 1.38
N ASN A 227 12.54 -18.85 1.51
CA ASN A 227 12.99 -19.67 0.39
C ASN A 227 11.96 -20.73 -0.06
N SER A 228 10.88 -20.91 0.70
CA SER A 228 9.79 -21.84 0.39
C SER A 228 8.48 -21.23 0.92
N PRO A 229 8.04 -20.10 0.35
CA PRO A 229 6.84 -19.42 0.79
C PRO A 229 5.59 -20.27 0.49
N ARG A 230 4.58 -20.14 1.34
CA ARG A 230 3.30 -20.88 1.24
C ARG A 230 2.10 -19.96 1.50
N GLY A 231 2.30 -18.68 1.35
CA GLY A 231 1.27 -17.69 1.55
C GLY A 231 0.50 -17.36 0.28
N THR A 232 -0.35 -16.37 0.38
CA THR A 232 -1.15 -15.82 -0.74
C THR A 232 -1.41 -14.34 -0.48
N ILE A 233 -1.38 -13.54 -1.53
CA ILE A 233 -1.91 -12.16 -1.50
C ILE A 233 -3.36 -12.23 -1.98
N GLN A 234 -4.27 -11.67 -1.19
CA GLN A 234 -5.72 -11.72 -1.45
C GLN A 234 -6.33 -10.32 -1.64
N HIS A 235 -5.58 -9.43 -2.27
CA HIS A 235 -5.99 -8.06 -2.61
C HIS A 235 -5.25 -7.61 -3.89
N PRO A 236 -5.76 -6.58 -4.61
CA PRO A 236 -4.99 -5.96 -5.68
C PRO A 236 -3.77 -5.25 -5.10
N ILE A 237 -2.65 -5.31 -5.83
CA ILE A 237 -1.42 -4.65 -5.39
C ILE A 237 -1.40 -3.23 -5.98
N ARG A 238 -1.16 -2.23 -5.14
CA ARG A 238 -0.96 -0.83 -5.51
C ARG A 238 0.17 -0.70 -6.53
N PHE A 239 -0.08 0.05 -7.62
CA PHE A 239 0.95 0.38 -8.60
C PHE A 239 0.86 1.82 -9.08
N THR A 240 1.92 2.28 -9.76
CA THR A 240 2.05 3.66 -10.25
C THR A 240 2.19 3.72 -11.77
N LEU A 241 1.76 4.85 -12.34
CA LEU A 241 2.07 5.29 -13.69
C LEU A 241 2.74 6.67 -13.63
N ASN A 242 3.54 7.00 -14.64
CA ASN A 242 4.20 8.32 -14.68
C ASN A 242 3.20 9.47 -14.54
N HIS A 243 2.03 9.33 -15.18
CA HIS A 243 0.89 10.24 -15.01
C HIS A 243 -0.40 9.44 -15.06
N MET A 244 -1.24 9.59 -14.04
CA MET A 244 -2.64 9.15 -14.07
C MET A 244 -3.50 10.17 -14.83
N LEU A 245 -4.69 9.74 -15.25
CA LEU A 245 -5.73 10.66 -15.72
C LEU A 245 -6.20 11.54 -14.55
N ASN A 246 -6.59 12.77 -14.88
CA ASN A 246 -7.39 13.61 -13.99
C ASN A 246 -8.86 13.10 -13.98
N TYR A 247 -9.03 11.89 -13.49
CA TYR A 247 -10.26 11.14 -13.52
C TYR A 247 -10.10 9.90 -12.63
N TRP A 248 -11.13 9.54 -11.89
CA TRP A 248 -11.11 8.32 -11.07
C TRP A 248 -12.36 7.47 -11.29
N VAL A 249 -12.22 6.21 -10.97
CA VAL A 249 -13.28 5.21 -10.95
C VAL A 249 -13.31 4.54 -9.58
N TRP A 250 -14.50 4.09 -9.17
CA TRP A 250 -14.61 3.32 -7.94
C TRP A 250 -13.66 2.10 -7.94
N PRO A 251 -12.93 1.82 -6.84
CA PRO A 251 -13.13 2.33 -5.48
C PRO A 251 -12.29 3.59 -5.12
N ALA A 252 -11.61 4.23 -6.05
CA ALA A 252 -10.95 5.50 -5.77
C ALA A 252 -11.96 6.59 -5.40
N THR A 253 -11.53 7.58 -4.61
CA THR A 253 -12.36 8.70 -4.17
C THR A 253 -11.85 10.04 -4.65
N GLU A 254 -10.68 10.06 -5.28
CA GLU A 254 -10.07 11.27 -5.85
C GLU A 254 -9.02 10.91 -6.92
N THR A 255 -8.40 11.94 -7.50
CA THR A 255 -7.23 11.79 -8.34
C THR A 255 -6.30 13.01 -8.25
N ALA A 256 -5.00 12.77 -8.09
CA ALA A 256 -3.94 13.74 -8.36
C ALA A 256 -3.40 13.62 -9.80
N GLY A 257 -4.19 13.08 -10.72
CA GLY A 257 -3.82 12.86 -12.11
C GLY A 257 -3.68 14.17 -12.90
N MET A 258 -2.84 14.14 -13.95
CA MET A 258 -2.55 15.29 -14.82
C MET A 258 -3.05 15.10 -16.27
N GLY A 259 -3.46 13.88 -16.62
CA GLY A 259 -4.01 13.61 -17.95
C GLY A 259 -5.42 14.17 -18.14
N SER A 260 -5.81 14.46 -19.37
CA SER A 260 -7.13 15.00 -19.66
C SER A 260 -7.98 14.04 -20.48
N CYS A 261 -9.29 14.03 -20.18
CA CYS A 261 -10.30 13.36 -20.98
C CYS A 261 -11.28 14.37 -21.56
N THR A 262 -11.88 14.06 -22.69
CA THR A 262 -12.96 14.85 -23.26
C THR A 262 -14.30 14.27 -22.84
N ALA A 263 -15.14 15.07 -22.20
CA ALA A 263 -16.50 14.67 -21.83
C ALA A 263 -17.33 14.30 -23.07
N THR A 264 -18.32 13.43 -22.87
CA THR A 264 -19.33 13.13 -23.89
C THR A 264 -20.07 14.43 -24.19
N GLY A 265 -19.82 15.05 -25.34
CA GLY A 265 -20.38 16.36 -25.69
C GLY A 265 -19.35 17.48 -25.91
N GLY A 266 -18.04 17.20 -25.85
CA GLY A 266 -16.96 18.10 -26.27
C GLY A 266 -16.40 19.07 -25.23
N GLY A 267 -16.66 18.88 -23.95
CA GLY A 267 -16.01 19.63 -22.85
C GLY A 267 -14.89 18.85 -22.20
N SER A 268 -13.91 19.52 -21.62
CA SER A 268 -12.95 18.89 -20.70
C SER A 268 -13.68 18.52 -19.40
N ILE A 269 -13.36 17.36 -18.84
CA ILE A 269 -13.86 16.99 -17.53
C ILE A 269 -13.19 17.89 -16.49
N PRO A 270 -13.96 18.52 -15.58
CA PRO A 270 -13.38 19.30 -14.52
C PRO A 270 -12.43 18.46 -13.65
N VAL A 271 -11.39 19.10 -13.12
CA VAL A 271 -10.59 18.58 -12.02
C VAL A 271 -11.56 18.22 -10.88
N GLU A 272 -11.39 17.06 -10.25
CA GLU A 272 -12.21 16.61 -9.11
C GLU A 272 -13.67 16.17 -9.45
N SER A 273 -13.98 15.82 -10.67
CA SER A 273 -15.30 15.23 -10.96
C SER A 273 -15.26 13.71 -10.81
N GLU A 274 -16.02 13.20 -9.86
CA GLU A 274 -16.32 11.79 -9.76
C GLU A 274 -17.04 11.32 -11.03
N ILE A 275 -16.52 10.29 -11.68
CA ILE A 275 -17.18 9.65 -12.80
C ILE A 275 -17.26 8.16 -12.51
N SER A 276 -18.48 7.65 -12.40
CA SER A 276 -18.68 6.21 -12.28
C SER A 276 -18.27 5.53 -13.60
N GLN A 277 -17.85 4.28 -13.53
CA GLN A 277 -17.57 3.47 -14.74
C GLN A 277 -18.76 3.37 -15.69
N SER A 278 -19.98 3.68 -15.23
CA SER A 278 -21.19 3.68 -16.05
C SER A 278 -21.33 4.89 -16.98
N SER A 279 -20.50 5.93 -16.81
CA SER A 279 -20.55 7.15 -17.63
C SER A 279 -19.16 7.60 -18.04
N PRO A 280 -18.38 6.77 -18.74
CA PRO A 280 -16.99 7.08 -19.09
C PRO A 280 -16.93 8.23 -20.11
N PRO A 281 -15.83 9.00 -20.13
CA PRO A 281 -15.60 10.04 -21.11
C PRO A 281 -15.47 9.47 -22.53
N ALA A 282 -15.82 10.28 -23.54
CA ALA A 282 -15.80 9.85 -24.94
C ALA A 282 -14.39 9.59 -25.49
N SER A 283 -13.38 10.24 -24.95
CA SER A 283 -11.98 10.03 -25.30
C SER A 283 -11.03 10.53 -24.20
N CYS A 284 -9.90 9.87 -24.03
CA CYS A 284 -8.86 10.27 -23.12
C CYS A 284 -7.50 10.28 -23.83
N SER A 285 -6.65 11.22 -23.47
CA SER A 285 -5.37 11.48 -24.14
C SER A 285 -4.14 10.92 -23.42
N MET A 286 -4.30 10.32 -22.24
CA MET A 286 -3.17 9.82 -21.43
C MET A 286 -3.57 8.54 -20.66
N SER A 287 -2.92 8.25 -19.56
CA SER A 287 -3.00 7.00 -18.79
C SER A 287 -4.37 6.67 -18.19
N GLY A 288 -4.48 5.49 -17.60
CA GLY A 288 -5.69 5.01 -16.96
C GLY A 288 -6.14 5.85 -15.76
N PRO A 289 -7.40 5.74 -15.34
CA PRO A 289 -7.96 6.48 -14.24
C PRO A 289 -7.44 5.94 -12.90
N ALA A 290 -7.40 6.80 -11.87
CA ALA A 290 -7.17 6.38 -10.51
C ALA A 290 -8.24 5.35 -10.08
N GLY A 291 -7.84 4.31 -9.35
CA GLY A 291 -8.74 3.25 -8.89
C GLY A 291 -9.02 2.14 -9.90
N GLU A 292 -8.60 2.27 -11.15
CA GLU A 292 -8.77 1.19 -12.13
C GLU A 292 -7.98 -0.04 -11.73
N ILE A 293 -8.65 -1.19 -11.76
CA ILE A 293 -8.04 -2.49 -11.49
C ILE A 293 -7.65 -3.15 -12.81
N TYR A 294 -6.40 -3.58 -12.91
CA TYR A 294 -5.88 -4.29 -14.07
C TYR A 294 -5.47 -5.70 -13.68
N ARG A 295 -6.04 -6.73 -14.30
CA ARG A 295 -5.63 -8.13 -14.09
C ARG A 295 -4.63 -8.58 -15.13
N LEU A 296 -3.73 -9.50 -14.76
CA LEU A 296 -2.85 -10.16 -15.71
C LEU A 296 -3.69 -11.01 -16.68
N LYS A 297 -3.59 -10.75 -17.99
CA LYS A 297 -4.35 -11.43 -19.04
C LYS A 297 -4.21 -12.94 -18.95
N ALA A 298 -5.29 -13.68 -19.16
CA ALA A 298 -5.27 -15.14 -19.18
C ALA A 298 -4.39 -15.72 -20.30
N SER A 299 -4.21 -14.97 -21.40
CA SER A 299 -3.35 -15.36 -22.53
C SER A 299 -1.86 -15.23 -22.27
N VAL A 300 -1.45 -14.46 -21.25
CA VAL A 300 -0.05 -14.28 -20.89
C VAL A 300 0.44 -15.52 -20.13
N ALA A 301 1.46 -16.18 -20.65
CA ALA A 301 2.06 -17.33 -19.95
C ALA A 301 2.76 -16.87 -18.65
N THR A 302 2.75 -17.72 -17.65
CA THR A 302 3.57 -17.48 -16.46
C THR A 302 5.05 -17.45 -16.84
N PRO A 303 5.79 -16.40 -16.47
CA PRO A 303 7.21 -16.31 -16.77
C PRO A 303 7.99 -17.55 -16.31
N SER A 304 8.91 -18.03 -17.13
CA SER A 304 9.68 -19.25 -16.81
C SER A 304 10.50 -19.12 -15.52
N CYS A 305 10.97 -17.90 -15.19
CA CYS A 305 11.69 -17.62 -13.93
C CYS A 305 10.84 -17.87 -12.69
N ALA A 306 9.50 -17.83 -12.78
CA ALA A 306 8.62 -18.09 -11.63
C ALA A 306 8.79 -19.51 -11.07
N SER A 307 9.28 -20.47 -11.88
CA SER A 307 9.57 -21.83 -11.42
C SER A 307 10.72 -21.91 -10.40
N THR A 308 11.60 -20.91 -10.37
CA THR A 308 12.76 -20.80 -9.47
C THR A 308 12.70 -19.56 -8.58
N SER A 309 11.64 -18.77 -8.68
CA SER A 309 11.41 -17.53 -7.94
C SER A 309 10.08 -17.61 -7.19
N PRO A 310 10.02 -18.36 -6.08
CA PRO A 310 8.76 -18.73 -5.43
C PRO A 310 8.01 -17.53 -4.85
N GLN A 311 8.68 -16.48 -4.38
CA GLN A 311 8.00 -15.26 -3.91
C GLN A 311 7.33 -14.54 -5.08
N ALA A 312 8.01 -14.37 -6.21
CA ALA A 312 7.42 -13.78 -7.40
C ALA A 312 6.26 -14.61 -7.95
N ALA A 313 6.33 -15.93 -7.88
CA ALA A 313 5.24 -16.81 -8.33
C ALA A 313 3.92 -16.55 -7.57
N ILE A 314 4.00 -16.30 -6.27
CA ILE A 314 2.83 -15.92 -5.45
C ILE A 314 2.29 -14.56 -5.87
N ILE A 315 3.16 -13.57 -6.07
CA ILE A 315 2.77 -12.23 -6.53
C ILE A 315 2.12 -12.29 -7.93
N ILE A 316 2.69 -13.05 -8.87
CA ILE A 316 2.12 -13.25 -10.21
C ILE A 316 0.74 -13.92 -10.12
N THR A 317 0.55 -14.82 -9.16
CA THR A 317 -0.77 -15.43 -8.91
C THR A 317 -1.77 -14.38 -8.41
N ALA A 318 -1.34 -13.45 -7.56
CA ALA A 318 -2.18 -12.33 -7.13
C ALA A 318 -2.55 -11.41 -8.29
N PHE A 319 -1.64 -11.12 -9.22
CA PHE A 319 -1.96 -10.33 -10.43
C PHE A 319 -3.08 -10.94 -11.28
N ARG A 320 -3.18 -12.27 -11.31
CA ARG A 320 -4.29 -12.95 -12.01
C ARG A 320 -5.59 -12.87 -11.23
N ASN A 321 -5.51 -13.11 -9.92
CA ASN A 321 -6.67 -13.32 -9.07
C ASN A 321 -7.29 -12.00 -8.59
N TYR A 322 -6.47 -11.02 -8.27
CA TYR A 322 -6.88 -9.74 -7.68
C TYR A 322 -6.41 -8.54 -8.49
N GLY A 323 -5.38 -8.71 -9.34
CA GLY A 323 -4.87 -7.64 -10.19
C GLY A 323 -3.90 -6.70 -9.49
N ILE A 324 -3.69 -5.57 -10.17
CA ILE A 324 -3.00 -4.39 -9.68
C ILE A 324 -3.98 -3.21 -9.76
N ILE A 325 -3.91 -2.28 -8.81
CA ILE A 325 -4.80 -1.11 -8.76
C ILE A 325 -3.99 0.17 -8.93
N LEU A 326 -4.44 1.04 -9.84
CA LEU A 326 -3.75 2.31 -10.10
C LEU A 326 -4.04 3.29 -8.97
N ALA A 327 -3.01 3.64 -8.22
CA ALA A 327 -3.13 4.38 -6.98
C ALA A 327 -2.35 5.70 -6.99
N ASP A 328 -1.30 5.84 -7.82
CA ASP A 328 -0.44 7.01 -7.71
C ASP A 328 0.29 7.35 -8.99
N ASN A 329 0.81 8.60 -9.05
CA ASN A 329 1.80 9.01 -10.02
C ASN A 329 3.19 8.54 -9.57
N GLY A 330 4.01 8.07 -10.51
CA GLY A 330 5.35 7.57 -10.22
C GLY A 330 5.98 6.89 -11.45
N ASP A 331 6.97 6.08 -11.24
CA ASP A 331 7.52 5.29 -12.34
C ASP A 331 6.47 4.31 -12.88
N SER A 332 6.26 4.31 -14.21
CA SER A 332 5.32 3.40 -14.83
C SER A 332 5.68 1.94 -14.56
N GLY A 333 4.74 1.19 -14.00
CA GLY A 333 4.90 -0.20 -13.59
C GLY A 333 5.50 -0.39 -12.19
N GLY A 334 5.67 0.68 -11.40
CA GLY A 334 6.12 0.58 -10.02
C GLY A 334 5.08 -0.11 -9.14
N LEU A 335 5.39 -1.28 -8.60
CA LEU A 335 4.59 -1.95 -7.59
C LEU A 335 5.05 -1.52 -6.20
N ILE A 336 4.11 -1.24 -5.33
CA ILE A 336 4.42 -0.79 -3.98
C ILE A 336 4.16 -1.91 -2.98
N GLY A 337 5.05 -2.04 -2.00
CA GLY A 337 4.95 -3.02 -0.93
C GLY A 337 5.66 -2.54 0.34
N THR A 338 5.63 -3.37 1.37
CA THR A 338 6.34 -3.08 2.63
C THR A 338 7.81 -3.49 2.54
N PRO A 339 8.75 -2.73 3.16
CA PRO A 339 10.12 -3.18 3.31
C PRO A 339 10.17 -4.36 4.29
N ASP A 340 10.93 -5.41 3.96
CA ASP A 340 11.13 -6.56 4.85
C ASP A 340 12.41 -7.31 4.51
N ALA A 341 13.21 -7.64 5.52
CA ALA A 341 14.45 -8.39 5.33
C ALA A 341 14.26 -9.84 4.81
N ARG A 342 13.03 -10.34 4.85
CA ARG A 342 12.67 -11.68 4.33
C ARG A 342 12.40 -11.70 2.83
N TRP A 343 12.29 -10.54 2.17
CA TRP A 343 12.21 -10.50 0.71
C TRP A 343 13.49 -11.06 0.07
N ASN A 344 13.34 -11.82 -0.98
CA ASN A 344 14.42 -12.24 -1.85
C ASN A 344 14.43 -11.38 -3.12
N ASP A 345 15.30 -10.38 -3.18
CA ASP A 345 15.37 -9.44 -4.29
C ASP A 345 15.66 -10.13 -5.63
N SER A 346 16.39 -11.25 -5.61
CA SER A 346 16.62 -12.07 -6.81
C SER A 346 15.34 -12.75 -7.30
N ASP A 347 14.47 -13.19 -6.38
CA ASP A 347 13.14 -13.71 -6.74
C ASP A 347 12.26 -12.59 -7.30
N LEU A 348 12.24 -11.44 -6.63
CA LEU A 348 11.42 -10.28 -7.05
C LEU A 348 11.82 -9.77 -8.43
N ALA A 349 13.08 -9.91 -8.83
CA ALA A 349 13.55 -9.55 -10.16
C ALA A 349 12.81 -10.29 -11.29
N CYS A 350 12.24 -11.46 -11.02
CA CYS A 350 11.41 -12.19 -12.00
C CYS A 350 10.17 -11.39 -12.44
N LEU A 351 9.64 -10.50 -11.59
CA LEU A 351 8.48 -9.66 -11.92
C LEU A 351 8.76 -8.75 -13.11
N THR A 352 10.01 -8.35 -13.32
CA THR A 352 10.41 -7.47 -14.43
C THR A 352 10.30 -8.13 -15.82
N SER A 353 10.02 -9.42 -15.88
CA SER A 353 9.70 -10.13 -17.12
C SER A 353 8.28 -9.86 -17.64
N LEU A 354 7.43 -9.24 -16.81
CA LEU A 354 6.11 -8.76 -17.20
C LEU A 354 6.16 -7.28 -17.54
N ILE A 355 5.32 -6.87 -18.50
CA ILE A 355 5.17 -5.48 -18.93
C ILE A 355 3.71 -5.05 -18.77
N LEU A 356 3.44 -3.74 -18.74
CA LEU A 356 2.09 -3.23 -18.51
C LEU A 356 1.10 -3.66 -19.61
N SER A 357 1.55 -3.92 -20.84
CA SER A 357 0.68 -4.46 -21.88
C SER A 357 0.23 -5.90 -21.63
N ASP A 358 0.78 -6.60 -20.65
CA ASP A 358 0.34 -7.94 -20.24
C ASP A 358 -0.94 -7.89 -19.39
N PHE A 359 -1.33 -6.71 -18.95
CA PHE A 359 -2.51 -6.48 -18.12
C PHE A 359 -3.67 -5.92 -18.95
N GLU A 360 -4.89 -6.16 -18.46
CA GLU A 360 -6.13 -5.65 -19.03
C GLU A 360 -7.01 -5.02 -17.94
N PRO A 361 -7.68 -3.88 -18.20
CA PRO A 361 -8.57 -3.25 -17.23
C PRO A 361 -9.82 -4.11 -16.99
N VAL A 362 -10.35 -4.07 -15.77
CA VAL A 362 -11.50 -4.87 -15.35
C VAL A 362 -12.67 -3.98 -14.97
N ASN A 363 -13.80 -4.13 -15.64
CA ASN A 363 -15.00 -3.42 -15.25
C ASN A 363 -15.61 -4.03 -13.98
N VAL A 364 -15.43 -3.34 -12.86
CA VAL A 364 -15.96 -3.72 -11.55
C VAL A 364 -17.24 -2.98 -11.15
N SER A 365 -17.81 -2.15 -12.04
CA SER A 365 -18.98 -1.32 -11.74
C SER A 365 -20.21 -2.10 -11.28
N SER A 366 -20.38 -3.35 -11.75
CA SER A 366 -21.47 -4.23 -11.32
C SER A 366 -21.37 -4.69 -9.86
N LEU A 367 -20.21 -4.54 -9.25
CA LEU A 367 -19.96 -4.88 -7.83
C LEU A 367 -20.27 -3.73 -6.89
N MET A 368 -20.26 -2.50 -7.37
CA MET A 368 -20.39 -1.30 -6.57
C MET A 368 -21.77 -1.21 -5.90
N VAL A 369 -21.79 -1.11 -4.58
CA VAL A 369 -23.01 -0.85 -3.81
C VAL A 369 -23.30 0.65 -3.74
N SER A 370 -22.27 1.45 -3.46
CA SER A 370 -22.31 2.92 -3.49
C SER A 370 -20.91 3.48 -3.66
N ASN A 371 -20.80 4.73 -4.05
CA ASN A 371 -19.51 5.41 -4.23
C ASN A 371 -18.75 5.62 -2.92
N ASP A 372 -19.46 5.68 -1.79
CA ASP A 372 -18.89 5.94 -0.47
C ASP A 372 -18.54 4.64 0.29
N SER A 373 -18.65 3.49 -0.37
CA SER A 373 -18.38 2.19 0.23
C SER A 373 -17.56 1.29 -0.69
N GLY A 374 -16.55 0.65 -0.14
CA GLY A 374 -15.83 -0.44 -0.78
C GLY A 374 -16.55 -1.79 -0.73
N ALA A 375 -17.76 -1.86 -0.14
CA ALA A 375 -18.53 -3.09 -0.11
C ALA A 375 -18.97 -3.53 -1.52
N THR A 376 -18.91 -4.84 -1.76
CA THR A 376 -19.38 -5.44 -3.02
C THR A 376 -20.79 -5.99 -2.87
N SER A 377 -21.54 -5.99 -3.97
CA SER A 377 -22.92 -6.49 -4.03
C SER A 377 -23.04 -8.02 -3.98
N HIS A 378 -21.92 -8.75 -3.96
CA HIS A 378 -21.88 -10.22 -3.98
C HIS A 378 -20.85 -10.79 -2.99
#